data_7911a7e9d13894532366a478475297e9
#
_entry.id   7911a7e9d13894532366a478475297e9
#
_cell.length_a   1.000
_cell.length_b   1.000
_cell.length_c   1.000
_cell.angle_alpha   90.00
_cell.angle_beta   90.00
_cell.angle_gamma   90.00
#
_symmetry.space_group_name_H-M   'P 1'
#
loop_
_entity.id
_entity.type
_entity.pdbx_description
1 polymer ?
#
loop_
_entity_poly.entity_id
_entity_poly.type
_entity_poly.pdbx_seq_one_letter_code
_entity_poly.pdbx_strand_id
1 'polypeptide(L)'
;MNVLKRLIPVVMMAIPLFGVAANEKDSVAVGSVIDEVIWVVGDEAILRSDVESMRMQAALEGMKWSGNPDCIIPEQIAVQKLFKHQAAIDSIEVTDADVAQEVEQQINYWLDMVDGSRERLEEYKHQPLSQIRNELRDEMKDRQMVQRMKRKLVEDISVTPAEVRRYFKDMPQDSIPFVPTEVEVQIIQMTPRIEIEELNRVKDELRDYTDRVNKGEASFQTLARLYSEDPGTSRRGGEVGLAGRGTLDPAFATGAFNLTDPKKVSKIVESEFGFHIIQLIEKRGEKVNVRHILRKPVVSEEAVERALGRLDSIADDIRAGKFTFEEAAPILSDDKDTKNSKGLMSTNMMQTGHTSSRFQMQDLPPEIAKVVDTLKVGEISKSFQMINQRGKTVCVIAKLKNRIEGHKATMTEDFQVLKDVVQNKRQEECIHQWVVDKIKNVYTRLNDDYKDCQFEFEGWIK
;
A
#
# COMPACT_ATOMS: atom_id res chain seq x y z
N MET A 1 -22.94 -34.16 23.86
CA MET A 1 -23.50 -34.84 22.68
C MET A 1 -23.10 -34.02 21.46
N ASN A 2 -22.10 -34.55 20.80
CA ASN A 2 -21.59 -34.26 19.46
C ASN A 2 -21.51 -32.79 18.96
N VAL A 3 -20.33 -32.21 19.17
CA VAL A 3 -19.86 -31.03 18.42
C VAL A 3 -18.91 -31.55 17.34
N LEU A 4 -19.32 -31.41 16.10
CA LEU A 4 -18.64 -31.87 14.90
C LEU A 4 -17.46 -30.92 14.60
N LYS A 5 -16.24 -31.37 14.87
CA LYS A 5 -14.99 -30.74 14.39
C LYS A 5 -14.92 -30.87 12.87
N ARG A 6 -15.08 -29.79 12.15
CA ARG A 6 -14.71 -29.73 10.73
C ARG A 6 -13.21 -29.45 10.62
N LEU A 7 -12.45 -30.51 10.40
CA LEU A 7 -11.09 -30.48 9.89
C LEU A 7 -11.15 -30.10 8.42
N ILE A 8 -10.50 -29.00 8.07
CA ILE A 8 -10.21 -28.64 6.67
C ILE A 8 -8.96 -29.46 6.29
N PRO A 9 -9.03 -30.30 5.26
CA PRO A 9 -7.83 -30.98 4.79
C PRO A 9 -6.92 -29.99 4.04
N VAL A 10 -5.70 -29.83 4.55
CA VAL A 10 -4.59 -29.27 3.77
C VAL A 10 -4.31 -30.22 2.62
N VAL A 11 -4.73 -29.84 1.43
CA VAL A 11 -4.33 -30.55 0.21
C VAL A 11 -2.90 -30.13 -0.09
N MET A 12 -1.97 -30.98 0.33
CA MET A 12 -0.59 -30.99 -0.17
C MET A 12 -0.63 -31.44 -1.61
N MET A 13 -0.62 -30.48 -2.55
CA MET A 13 -0.45 -30.77 -3.97
C MET A 13 1.00 -31.18 -4.18
N ALA A 14 1.24 -32.50 -4.22
CA ALA A 14 2.47 -33.08 -4.70
C ALA A 14 2.59 -32.78 -6.21
N ILE A 15 3.52 -31.91 -6.57
CA ILE A 15 3.91 -31.69 -7.95
C ILE A 15 4.68 -32.96 -8.38
N PRO A 16 4.22 -33.68 -9.41
CA PRO A 16 4.99 -34.80 -9.91
C PRO A 16 6.30 -34.28 -10.52
N LEU A 17 7.43 -34.68 -9.97
CA LEU A 17 8.71 -34.61 -10.64
C LEU A 17 8.64 -35.49 -11.89
N PHE A 18 8.31 -34.89 -13.03
CA PHE A 18 8.66 -35.52 -14.30
C PHE A 18 10.17 -35.38 -14.48
N GLY A 19 10.87 -36.44 -14.20
CA GLY A 19 12.24 -36.63 -14.64
C GLY A 19 12.27 -36.57 -16.14
N VAL A 20 12.68 -35.44 -16.68
CA VAL A 20 13.10 -35.35 -18.09
C VAL A 20 14.44 -36.08 -18.18
N ALA A 21 14.42 -37.29 -18.71
CA ALA A 21 15.63 -37.97 -19.15
C ALA A 21 16.35 -37.01 -20.10
N ALA A 22 17.52 -36.55 -19.71
CA ALA A 22 18.41 -35.80 -20.58
C ALA A 22 18.80 -36.72 -21.78
N ASN A 23 18.16 -36.50 -22.90
CA ASN A 23 18.60 -37.06 -24.16
C ASN A 23 19.69 -36.10 -24.68
N GLU A 24 20.94 -36.47 -24.45
CA GLU A 24 22.09 -35.84 -25.12
C GLU A 24 21.93 -36.04 -26.63
N LYS A 25 21.46 -35.02 -27.30
CA LYS A 25 21.68 -34.63 -28.69
C LYS A 25 20.57 -33.67 -29.17
N ASP A 26 20.49 -32.49 -28.58
CA ASP A 26 19.96 -31.35 -29.30
C ASP A 26 21.11 -30.38 -29.59
N SER A 27 21.79 -30.66 -30.70
CA SER A 27 22.54 -29.63 -31.42
C SER A 27 21.53 -28.52 -31.73
N VAL A 28 21.68 -27.36 -31.08
CA VAL A 28 20.92 -26.16 -31.42
C VAL A 28 21.08 -25.94 -32.92
N ALA A 29 20.01 -26.13 -33.68
CA ALA A 29 20.00 -25.90 -35.11
C ALA A 29 20.43 -24.46 -35.36
N VAL A 30 21.45 -24.28 -36.21
CA VAL A 30 21.88 -22.96 -36.68
C VAL A 30 20.64 -22.32 -37.32
N GLY A 31 20.02 -21.32 -36.64
CA GLY A 31 18.78 -20.69 -37.07
C GLY A 31 17.61 -20.82 -36.07
N SER A 32 17.81 -21.40 -34.85
CA SER A 32 16.77 -21.38 -33.83
C SER A 32 16.54 -19.92 -33.35
N VAL A 33 15.32 -19.47 -33.51
CA VAL A 33 14.87 -18.16 -32.98
C VAL A 33 14.87 -18.26 -31.46
N ILE A 34 15.72 -17.49 -30.81
CA ILE A 34 15.80 -17.47 -29.33
C ILE A 34 14.61 -16.67 -28.76
N ASP A 35 14.24 -15.59 -29.45
CA ASP A 35 13.05 -14.79 -29.16
C ASP A 35 12.57 -14.10 -30.46
N GLU A 36 11.32 -13.76 -30.55
CA GLU A 36 10.73 -13.18 -31.75
C GLU A 36 10.30 -11.74 -31.55
N VAL A 37 10.73 -10.86 -32.46
CA VAL A 37 10.22 -9.50 -32.52
C VAL A 37 8.83 -9.52 -33.15
N ILE A 38 7.82 -9.29 -32.33
CA ILE A 38 6.41 -9.28 -32.76
C ILE A 38 5.94 -7.90 -33.21
N TRP A 39 6.54 -6.85 -32.67
CA TRP A 39 6.16 -5.47 -32.99
C TRP A 39 7.36 -4.54 -32.83
N VAL A 40 7.46 -3.51 -33.65
CA VAL A 40 8.42 -2.40 -33.52
C VAL A 40 7.64 -1.11 -33.46
N VAL A 41 7.91 -0.29 -32.48
CA VAL A 41 7.29 1.02 -32.26
C VAL A 41 8.39 2.06 -32.05
N GLY A 42 8.59 2.94 -33.01
CA GLY A 42 9.76 3.83 -33.01
C GLY A 42 11.06 3.05 -33.05
N ASP A 43 11.89 3.23 -32.04
CA ASP A 43 13.18 2.56 -31.88
C ASP A 43 13.10 1.33 -30.96
N GLU A 44 11.92 1.03 -30.41
CA GLU A 44 11.71 -0.02 -29.42
C GLU A 44 11.10 -1.27 -30.06
N ALA A 45 11.73 -2.43 -29.86
CA ALA A 45 11.16 -3.71 -30.21
C ALA A 45 10.32 -4.27 -29.06
N ILE A 46 9.26 -4.97 -29.41
CA ILE A 46 8.44 -5.76 -28.50
C ILE A 46 8.67 -7.21 -28.86
N LEU A 47 9.07 -7.97 -27.88
CA LEU A 47 9.40 -9.39 -28.03
C LEU A 47 8.21 -10.28 -27.64
N ARG A 48 8.18 -11.49 -28.15
CA ARG A 48 7.19 -12.50 -27.73
C ARG A 48 7.31 -12.79 -26.23
N SER A 49 8.53 -12.81 -25.69
CA SER A 49 8.78 -13.00 -24.26
C SER A 49 8.18 -11.87 -23.39
N ASP A 50 8.13 -10.63 -23.86
CA ASP A 50 7.51 -9.51 -23.14
C ASP A 50 6.01 -9.75 -22.97
N VAL A 51 5.35 -10.25 -24.04
CA VAL A 51 3.91 -10.57 -24.02
C VAL A 51 3.61 -11.72 -23.07
N GLU A 52 4.41 -12.78 -23.13
CA GLU A 52 4.22 -13.93 -22.24
C GLU A 52 4.49 -13.58 -20.76
N SER A 53 5.47 -12.72 -20.51
CA SER A 53 5.75 -12.21 -19.15
C SER A 53 4.57 -11.41 -18.59
N MET A 54 4.01 -10.48 -19.37
CA MET A 54 2.84 -9.70 -18.97
C MET A 54 1.60 -10.60 -18.81
N ARG A 55 1.43 -11.61 -19.67
CA ARG A 55 0.34 -12.59 -19.56
C ARG A 55 0.44 -13.39 -18.26
N MET A 56 1.64 -13.87 -17.92
CA MET A 56 1.88 -14.62 -16.70
C MET A 56 1.62 -13.76 -15.46
N GLN A 57 2.09 -12.52 -15.45
CA GLN A 57 1.84 -11.59 -14.36
C GLN A 57 0.34 -11.33 -14.17
N ALA A 58 -0.38 -11.03 -15.24
CA ALA A 58 -1.83 -10.80 -15.20
C ALA A 58 -2.59 -12.03 -14.67
N ALA A 59 -2.16 -13.25 -15.05
CA ALA A 59 -2.74 -14.48 -14.55
C ALA A 59 -2.51 -14.67 -13.04
N LEU A 60 -1.31 -14.34 -12.53
CA LEU A 60 -0.99 -14.38 -11.10
C LEU A 60 -1.83 -13.36 -10.29
N GLU A 61 -2.09 -12.20 -10.87
CA GLU A 61 -2.92 -11.15 -10.27
C GLU A 61 -4.45 -11.41 -10.42
N GLY A 62 -4.82 -12.49 -11.13
CA GLY A 62 -6.23 -12.84 -11.37
C GLY A 62 -6.96 -11.86 -12.29
N MET A 63 -6.24 -11.11 -13.13
CA MET A 63 -6.82 -10.15 -14.07
C MET A 63 -7.63 -10.86 -15.14
N LYS A 64 -8.81 -10.30 -15.45
CA LYS A 64 -9.67 -10.79 -16.55
C LYS A 64 -9.61 -9.80 -17.70
N TRP A 65 -9.32 -10.31 -18.89
CA TRP A 65 -9.29 -9.52 -20.11
C TRP A 65 -10.71 -9.37 -20.69
N SER A 66 -11.04 -8.18 -21.18
CA SER A 66 -12.34 -7.91 -21.84
C SER A 66 -12.40 -8.32 -23.31
N GLY A 67 -11.34 -8.97 -23.83
CA GLY A 67 -11.22 -9.44 -25.20
C GLY A 67 -10.11 -10.48 -25.38
N ASN A 68 -9.59 -10.60 -26.59
CA ASN A 68 -8.50 -11.54 -26.87
C ASN A 68 -7.16 -11.04 -26.29
N PRO A 69 -6.58 -11.72 -25.27
CA PRO A 69 -5.30 -11.32 -24.67
C PRO A 69 -4.15 -11.26 -25.68
N ASP A 70 -4.18 -12.10 -26.74
CA ASP A 70 -3.14 -12.14 -27.77
C ASP A 70 -3.09 -10.85 -28.59
N CYS A 71 -4.16 -10.06 -28.61
CA CYS A 71 -4.21 -8.77 -29.24
C CYS A 71 -4.04 -7.61 -28.24
N ILE A 72 -4.68 -7.73 -27.08
CA ILE A 72 -4.71 -6.65 -26.07
C ILE A 72 -3.32 -6.44 -25.44
N ILE A 73 -2.63 -7.51 -25.05
CA ILE A 73 -1.32 -7.41 -24.36
C ILE A 73 -0.26 -6.75 -25.25
N PRO A 74 -0.04 -7.21 -26.50
CA PRO A 74 0.90 -6.54 -27.40
C PRO A 74 0.57 -5.05 -27.63
N GLU A 75 -0.72 -4.70 -27.79
CA GLU A 75 -1.13 -3.32 -27.95
C GLU A 75 -0.84 -2.47 -26.72
N GLN A 76 -1.12 -2.98 -25.52
CA GLN A 76 -0.79 -2.27 -24.26
C GLN A 76 0.71 -2.01 -24.15
N ILE A 77 1.56 -2.98 -24.49
CA ILE A 77 3.01 -2.79 -24.51
C ILE A 77 3.38 -1.73 -25.57
N ALA A 78 2.81 -1.81 -26.77
CA ALA A 78 3.05 -0.82 -27.84
C ALA A 78 2.69 0.61 -27.42
N VAL A 79 1.55 0.79 -26.77
CA VAL A 79 1.11 2.09 -26.24
C VAL A 79 2.07 2.58 -25.13
N GLN A 80 2.55 1.71 -24.25
CA GLN A 80 3.55 2.09 -23.25
C GLN A 80 4.87 2.55 -23.90
N LYS A 81 5.32 1.86 -24.96
CA LYS A 81 6.50 2.27 -25.74
C LYS A 81 6.32 3.63 -26.40
N LEU A 82 5.13 3.95 -26.94
CA LEU A 82 4.83 5.30 -27.45
C LEU A 82 4.98 6.38 -26.39
N PHE A 83 4.43 6.17 -25.20
CA PHE A 83 4.59 7.12 -24.10
C PHE A 83 6.03 7.28 -23.66
N LYS A 84 6.79 6.18 -23.54
CA LYS A 84 8.21 6.18 -23.18
C LYS A 84 9.02 6.96 -24.22
N HIS A 85 8.82 6.67 -25.50
CA HIS A 85 9.49 7.37 -26.60
C HIS A 85 9.21 8.88 -26.55
N GLN A 86 7.95 9.29 -26.37
CA GLN A 86 7.60 10.70 -26.26
C GLN A 86 8.18 11.35 -25.00
N ALA A 87 8.18 10.65 -23.88
CA ALA A 87 8.74 11.15 -22.64
C ALA A 87 10.25 11.49 -22.80
N ALA A 88 10.97 10.65 -23.55
CA ALA A 88 12.39 10.92 -23.88
C ALA A 88 12.54 12.20 -24.74
N ILE A 89 11.68 12.37 -25.76
CA ILE A 89 11.65 13.58 -26.61
C ILE A 89 11.35 14.83 -25.76
N ASP A 90 10.39 14.73 -24.84
CA ASP A 90 9.96 15.80 -23.95
C ASP A 90 10.90 16.03 -22.75
N SER A 91 12.03 15.30 -22.68
CA SER A 91 13.02 15.38 -21.61
C SER A 91 12.40 15.16 -20.20
N ILE A 92 11.46 14.23 -20.11
CA ILE A 92 10.89 13.82 -18.82
C ILE A 92 11.88 12.86 -18.15
N GLU A 93 12.52 13.33 -17.09
CA GLU A 93 13.51 12.53 -16.35
C GLU A 93 12.90 11.94 -15.08
N VAL A 94 13.27 10.69 -14.79
CA VAL A 94 13.02 9.99 -13.53
C VAL A 94 14.36 9.54 -12.97
N THR A 95 14.71 10.02 -11.78
CA THR A 95 15.99 9.69 -11.12
C THR A 95 15.89 8.40 -10.31
N ASP A 96 17.04 7.81 -9.95
CA ASP A 96 17.09 6.66 -9.05
C ASP A 96 16.45 6.98 -7.67
N ALA A 97 16.56 8.23 -7.22
CA ALA A 97 16.00 8.67 -5.96
C ALA A 97 14.46 8.66 -5.97
N ASP A 98 13.84 8.96 -7.12
CA ASP A 98 12.38 9.00 -7.28
C ASP A 98 11.74 7.61 -7.04
N VAL A 99 12.42 6.54 -7.43
CA VAL A 99 11.93 5.16 -7.35
C VAL A 99 12.52 4.34 -6.20
N ALA A 100 13.52 4.87 -5.49
CA ALA A 100 14.28 4.12 -4.49
C ALA A 100 13.39 3.49 -3.40
N GLN A 101 12.39 4.21 -2.94
CA GLN A 101 11.48 3.73 -1.90
C GLN A 101 10.58 2.60 -2.42
N GLU A 102 10.03 2.75 -3.61
CA GLU A 102 9.17 1.73 -4.23
C GLU A 102 9.95 0.44 -4.51
N VAL A 103 11.19 0.57 -5.01
CA VAL A 103 12.11 -0.57 -5.24
C VAL A 103 12.36 -1.33 -3.93
N GLU A 104 12.71 -0.64 -2.85
CA GLU A 104 12.96 -1.31 -1.57
C GLU A 104 11.69 -1.93 -0.98
N GLN A 105 10.52 -1.30 -1.12
CA GLN A 105 9.25 -1.87 -0.71
C GLN A 105 8.93 -3.16 -1.47
N GLN A 106 9.15 -3.18 -2.78
CA GLN A 106 8.91 -4.36 -3.61
C GLN A 106 9.90 -5.50 -3.30
N ILE A 107 11.17 -5.17 -3.10
CA ILE A 107 12.19 -6.15 -2.69
C ILE A 107 11.83 -6.74 -1.32
N ASN A 108 11.44 -5.91 -0.37
CA ASN A 108 11.02 -6.35 0.95
C ASN A 108 9.78 -7.26 0.88
N TYR A 109 8.80 -6.91 0.05
CA TYR A 109 7.63 -7.75 -0.18
C TYR A 109 8.01 -9.14 -0.71
N TRP A 110 8.92 -9.23 -1.71
CA TRP A 110 9.39 -10.51 -2.21
C TRP A 110 10.21 -11.28 -1.18
N LEU A 111 11.02 -10.60 -0.37
CA LEU A 111 11.74 -11.25 0.73
C LEU A 111 10.79 -11.84 1.77
N ASP A 112 9.71 -11.13 2.09
CA ASP A 112 8.70 -11.62 3.05
C ASP A 112 7.99 -12.88 2.53
N MET A 113 7.78 -13.00 1.22
CA MET A 113 7.22 -14.21 0.61
C MET A 113 8.13 -15.45 0.73
N VAL A 114 9.42 -15.25 0.88
CA VAL A 114 10.43 -16.33 1.02
C VAL A 114 11.04 -16.38 2.42
N ASP A 115 10.25 -16.06 3.45
CA ASP A 115 10.63 -16.05 4.87
C ASP A 115 11.85 -15.18 5.19
N GLY A 116 12.04 -14.09 4.46
CA GLY A 116 13.15 -13.17 4.62
C GLY A 116 14.52 -13.69 4.15
N SER A 117 14.54 -14.81 3.41
CA SER A 117 15.80 -15.39 2.92
C SER A 117 16.17 -14.80 1.56
N ARG A 118 17.30 -14.10 1.55
CA ARG A 118 17.90 -13.58 0.32
C ARG A 118 18.26 -14.71 -0.65
N GLU A 119 18.86 -15.79 -0.14
CA GLU A 119 19.31 -16.93 -0.93
C GLU A 119 18.14 -17.59 -1.65
N ARG A 120 17.00 -17.76 -0.96
CA ARG A 120 15.78 -18.30 -1.57
C ARG A 120 15.21 -17.37 -2.63
N LEU A 121 15.27 -16.05 -2.43
CA LEU A 121 14.81 -15.10 -3.44
C LEU A 121 15.71 -15.14 -4.68
N GLU A 122 17.04 -15.18 -4.50
CA GLU A 122 18.02 -15.28 -5.58
C GLU A 122 17.85 -16.62 -6.35
N GLU A 123 17.59 -17.72 -5.65
CA GLU A 123 17.30 -19.03 -6.25
C GLU A 123 15.97 -19.00 -7.02
N TYR A 124 14.90 -18.44 -6.45
CA TYR A 124 13.60 -18.33 -7.11
C TYR A 124 13.64 -17.45 -8.36
N LYS A 125 14.36 -16.34 -8.31
CA LYS A 125 14.51 -15.40 -9.43
C LYS A 125 15.63 -15.81 -10.41
N HIS A 126 16.44 -16.81 -10.06
CA HIS A 126 17.64 -17.23 -10.80
C HIS A 126 18.65 -16.10 -11.05
N GLN A 127 18.70 -15.11 -10.16
CA GLN A 127 19.50 -13.91 -10.29
C GLN A 127 19.99 -13.40 -8.93
N PRO A 128 21.19 -12.77 -8.86
CA PRO A 128 21.63 -12.09 -7.63
C PRO A 128 20.69 -10.91 -7.27
N LEU A 129 20.51 -10.65 -5.98
CA LEU A 129 19.65 -9.57 -5.48
C LEU A 129 20.03 -8.19 -6.04
N SER A 130 21.33 -7.95 -6.31
CA SER A 130 21.80 -6.71 -6.92
C SER A 130 21.27 -6.54 -8.34
N GLN A 131 21.20 -7.61 -9.11
CA GLN A 131 20.67 -7.60 -10.47
C GLN A 131 19.15 -7.43 -10.44
N ILE A 132 18.44 -8.19 -9.60
CA ILE A 132 17.00 -8.04 -9.38
C ILE A 132 16.64 -6.57 -9.04
N ARG A 133 17.43 -5.95 -8.15
CA ARG A 133 17.22 -4.54 -7.76
C ARG A 133 17.44 -3.58 -8.91
N ASN A 134 18.44 -3.81 -9.76
CA ASN A 134 18.72 -2.95 -10.90
C ASN A 134 17.61 -3.04 -11.94
N GLU A 135 17.18 -4.26 -12.31
CA GLU A 135 16.11 -4.49 -13.26
C GLU A 135 14.79 -3.88 -12.77
N LEU A 136 14.45 -4.09 -11.49
CA LEU A 136 13.25 -3.51 -10.89
C LEU A 136 13.30 -1.99 -10.88
N ARG A 137 14.46 -1.39 -10.61
CA ARG A 137 14.65 0.07 -10.67
C ARG A 137 14.41 0.61 -12.07
N ASP A 138 14.98 -0.02 -13.08
CA ASP A 138 14.81 0.42 -14.47
C ASP A 138 13.34 0.27 -14.91
N GLU A 139 12.67 -0.83 -14.55
CA GLU A 139 11.24 -1.03 -14.77
C GLU A 139 10.38 0.04 -14.09
N MET A 140 10.66 0.35 -12.83
CA MET A 140 9.93 1.38 -12.09
C MET A 140 10.16 2.78 -12.66
N LYS A 141 11.38 3.09 -13.13
CA LYS A 141 11.66 4.33 -13.84
C LYS A 141 10.84 4.46 -15.11
N ASP A 142 10.81 3.42 -15.93
CA ASP A 142 10.02 3.39 -17.16
C ASP A 142 8.52 3.59 -16.86
N ARG A 143 8.01 2.91 -15.85
CA ARG A 143 6.62 3.05 -15.40
C ARG A 143 6.31 4.48 -14.93
N GLN A 144 7.18 5.06 -14.10
CA GLN A 144 7.00 6.45 -13.63
C GLN A 144 7.14 7.47 -14.78
N MET A 145 8.03 7.23 -15.74
CA MET A 145 8.19 8.08 -16.92
C MET A 145 6.90 8.11 -17.76
N VAL A 146 6.31 6.96 -18.02
CA VAL A 146 5.02 6.84 -18.71
C VAL A 146 3.92 7.58 -17.94
N GLN A 147 3.87 7.44 -16.61
CA GLN A 147 2.88 8.13 -15.78
C GLN A 147 3.09 9.65 -15.76
N ARG A 148 4.33 10.12 -15.71
CA ARG A 148 4.64 11.57 -15.81
C ARG A 148 4.23 12.12 -17.17
N MET A 149 4.46 11.37 -18.24
CA MET A 149 4.05 11.76 -19.59
C MET A 149 2.52 11.86 -19.70
N LYS A 150 1.79 10.83 -19.23
CA LYS A 150 0.32 10.86 -19.21
C LYS A 150 -0.21 12.04 -18.41
N ARG A 151 0.34 12.31 -17.21
CA ARG A 151 -0.07 13.47 -16.41
C ARG A 151 0.17 14.80 -17.14
N LYS A 152 1.33 14.96 -17.77
CA LYS A 152 1.65 16.17 -18.55
C LYS A 152 0.65 16.43 -19.68
N LEU A 153 0.17 15.38 -20.35
CA LEU A 153 -0.82 15.51 -21.43
C LEU A 153 -2.18 16.02 -20.97
N VAL A 154 -2.52 15.76 -19.70
CA VAL A 154 -3.85 16.06 -19.16
C VAL A 154 -3.85 17.13 -18.06
N GLU A 155 -2.70 17.73 -17.73
CA GLU A 155 -2.56 18.69 -16.63
C GLU A 155 -3.40 19.95 -16.82
N ASP A 156 -3.53 20.41 -18.06
CA ASP A 156 -4.32 21.60 -18.42
C ASP A 156 -5.81 21.32 -18.60
N ILE A 157 -6.23 20.05 -18.50
CA ILE A 157 -7.64 19.70 -18.69
C ILE A 157 -8.43 20.08 -17.44
N SER A 158 -9.22 21.12 -17.59
CA SER A 158 -10.16 21.58 -16.57
C SER A 158 -11.59 21.51 -17.07
N VAL A 159 -12.53 21.38 -16.14
CA VAL A 159 -13.96 21.27 -16.44
C VAL A 159 -14.72 22.34 -15.68
N THR A 160 -15.52 23.11 -16.41
CA THR A 160 -16.36 24.17 -15.82
C THR A 160 -17.69 23.61 -15.29
N PRO A 161 -18.34 24.28 -14.32
CA PRO A 161 -19.67 23.88 -13.85
C PRO A 161 -20.75 23.84 -14.95
N ALA A 162 -20.60 24.65 -15.97
CA ALA A 162 -21.53 24.64 -17.11
C ALA A 162 -21.40 23.37 -17.97
N GLU A 163 -20.17 22.88 -18.14
CA GLU A 163 -19.90 21.64 -18.88
C GLU A 163 -20.36 20.42 -18.12
N VAL A 164 -20.16 20.38 -16.80
CA VAL A 164 -20.70 19.31 -15.96
C VAL A 164 -22.22 19.26 -16.08
N ARG A 165 -22.90 20.41 -15.91
CA ARG A 165 -24.36 20.49 -16.08
C ARG A 165 -24.82 20.01 -17.46
N ARG A 166 -24.12 20.39 -18.51
CA ARG A 166 -24.45 19.98 -19.89
C ARG A 166 -24.30 18.47 -20.06
N TYR A 167 -23.22 17.90 -19.51
CA TYR A 167 -22.93 16.48 -19.64
C TYR A 167 -24.02 15.60 -19.01
N PHE A 168 -24.50 15.98 -17.82
CA PHE A 168 -25.51 15.20 -17.10
C PHE A 168 -26.97 15.59 -17.43
N LYS A 169 -27.21 16.68 -18.20
CA LYS A 169 -28.54 17.20 -18.47
C LYS A 169 -29.49 16.19 -19.12
N ASP A 170 -28.97 15.47 -20.11
CA ASP A 170 -29.75 14.56 -20.95
C ASP A 170 -29.39 13.08 -20.63
N MET A 171 -28.64 12.85 -19.54
CA MET A 171 -28.21 11.50 -19.17
C MET A 171 -29.36 10.74 -18.47
N PRO A 172 -29.59 9.46 -18.83
CA PRO A 172 -30.56 8.62 -18.12
C PRO A 172 -30.23 8.55 -16.62
N GLN A 173 -31.26 8.55 -15.79
CA GLN A 173 -31.09 8.52 -14.33
C GLN A 173 -30.24 7.33 -13.84
N ASP A 174 -30.30 6.19 -14.53
CA ASP A 174 -29.52 5.00 -14.19
C ASP A 174 -28.02 5.15 -14.49
N SER A 175 -27.65 6.11 -15.34
CA SER A 175 -26.26 6.42 -15.70
C SER A 175 -25.63 7.49 -14.81
N ILE A 176 -26.43 8.15 -13.95
CA ILE A 176 -25.90 9.10 -12.96
C ILE A 176 -25.16 8.31 -11.87
N PRO A 177 -23.93 8.71 -11.49
CA PRO A 177 -23.17 8.05 -10.44
C PRO A 177 -23.95 7.93 -9.14
N PHE A 178 -23.84 6.81 -8.49
CA PHE A 178 -24.40 6.59 -7.16
C PHE A 178 -23.33 6.97 -6.12
N VAL A 179 -23.68 7.87 -5.22
CA VAL A 179 -22.88 8.21 -4.04
C VAL A 179 -23.32 7.28 -2.91
N PRO A 180 -22.45 6.41 -2.42
CA PRO A 180 -22.80 5.52 -1.32
C PRO A 180 -23.05 6.30 -0.04
N THR A 181 -23.67 5.65 0.95
CA THR A 181 -23.88 6.26 2.27
C THR A 181 -22.55 6.69 2.88
N GLU A 182 -22.49 7.96 3.25
CA GLU A 182 -21.34 8.58 3.92
C GLU A 182 -21.69 8.99 5.35
N VAL A 183 -20.71 8.88 6.24
CA VAL A 183 -20.86 9.27 7.65
C VAL A 183 -19.74 10.21 8.09
N GLU A 184 -20.08 11.14 8.99
CA GLU A 184 -19.11 11.91 9.75
C GLU A 184 -19.11 11.41 11.19
N VAL A 185 -17.95 11.02 11.67
CA VAL A 185 -17.78 10.40 13.00
C VAL A 185 -16.86 11.23 13.85
N GLN A 186 -17.25 11.44 15.11
CA GLN A 186 -16.39 12.00 16.13
C GLN A 186 -16.01 10.92 17.14
N ILE A 187 -14.77 10.93 17.62
CA ILE A 187 -14.28 9.97 18.62
C ILE A 187 -13.63 10.69 19.80
N ILE A 188 -13.76 10.08 20.98
CA ILE A 188 -12.90 10.35 22.14
C ILE A 188 -12.21 9.04 22.46
N GLN A 189 -10.90 9.06 22.38
CA GLN A 189 -10.04 7.90 22.63
C GLN A 189 -9.32 8.05 23.96
N MET A 190 -9.21 6.95 24.69
CA MET A 190 -8.42 6.85 25.90
C MET A 190 -7.48 5.65 25.80
N THR A 191 -6.21 5.88 26.08
CA THR A 191 -5.21 4.82 26.13
C THR A 191 -5.15 4.25 27.53
N PRO A 192 -5.46 2.94 27.73
CA PRO A 192 -5.34 2.33 29.05
C PRO A 192 -3.92 2.43 29.57
N ARG A 193 -3.76 2.71 30.87
CA ARG A 193 -2.43 2.82 31.48
C ARG A 193 -1.82 1.46 31.67
N ILE A 194 -0.59 1.30 31.17
CA ILE A 194 0.20 0.07 31.35
C ILE A 194 0.77 0.06 32.77
N GLU A 195 0.68 -1.09 33.42
CA GLU A 195 1.21 -1.30 34.76
C GLU A 195 2.77 -1.22 34.76
N ILE A 196 3.34 -0.68 35.85
CA ILE A 196 4.80 -0.49 35.94
C ILE A 196 5.54 -1.84 35.91
N GLU A 197 4.95 -2.85 36.48
CA GLU A 197 5.45 -4.23 36.50
C GLU A 197 5.62 -4.77 35.10
N GLU A 198 4.64 -4.53 34.20
CA GLU A 198 4.69 -4.95 32.82
C GLU A 198 5.76 -4.17 32.03
N LEU A 199 5.90 -2.87 32.26
CA LEU A 199 6.96 -2.07 31.65
C LEU A 199 8.34 -2.58 32.06
N ASN A 200 8.51 -2.97 33.33
CA ASN A 200 9.76 -3.52 33.83
C ASN A 200 10.03 -4.90 33.24
N ARG A 201 9.01 -5.76 33.16
CA ARG A 201 9.13 -7.11 32.55
C ARG A 201 9.66 -7.00 31.11
N VAL A 202 9.07 -6.13 30.29
CA VAL A 202 9.48 -5.92 28.88
C VAL A 202 10.91 -5.37 28.81
N LYS A 203 11.26 -4.43 29.67
CA LYS A 203 12.63 -3.87 29.72
C LYS A 203 13.66 -4.91 30.17
N ASP A 204 13.31 -5.79 31.10
CA ASP A 204 14.20 -6.85 31.57
C ASP A 204 14.41 -7.92 30.50
N GLU A 205 13.37 -8.28 29.74
CA GLU A 205 13.52 -9.16 28.57
C GLU A 205 14.49 -8.57 27.52
N LEU A 206 14.37 -7.30 27.21
CA LEU A 206 15.27 -6.64 26.25
C LEU A 206 16.72 -6.55 26.80
N ARG A 207 16.90 -6.38 28.09
CA ARG A 207 18.22 -6.44 28.72
C ARG A 207 18.82 -7.85 28.60
N ASP A 208 18.03 -8.90 28.89
CA ASP A 208 18.48 -10.31 28.72
C ASP A 208 18.90 -10.55 27.26
N TYR A 209 18.11 -10.12 26.27
CA TYR A 209 18.50 -10.27 24.86
C TYR A 209 19.80 -9.54 24.53
N THR A 210 19.98 -8.33 25.07
CA THR A 210 21.21 -7.57 24.92
C THR A 210 22.41 -8.30 25.52
N ASP A 211 22.25 -8.85 26.71
CA ASP A 211 23.33 -9.60 27.41
C ASP A 211 23.70 -10.87 26.65
N ARG A 212 22.74 -11.63 26.17
CA ARG A 212 22.98 -12.85 25.38
C ARG A 212 23.71 -12.56 24.06
N VAL A 213 23.37 -11.43 23.37
CA VAL A 213 24.10 -11.00 22.18
C VAL A 213 25.54 -10.59 22.55
N ASN A 214 25.73 -9.79 23.59
CA ASN A 214 27.05 -9.30 24.01
C ASN A 214 27.98 -10.41 24.47
N LYS A 215 27.43 -11.47 25.10
CA LYS A 215 28.16 -12.67 25.49
C LYS A 215 28.42 -13.66 24.36
N GLY A 216 27.80 -13.43 23.16
CA GLY A 216 27.92 -14.35 22.04
C GLY A 216 27.09 -15.64 22.18
N GLU A 217 26.16 -15.69 23.11
CA GLU A 217 25.28 -16.85 23.37
C GLU A 217 24.19 -16.99 22.30
N ALA A 218 23.81 -15.87 21.66
CA ALA A 218 22.84 -15.87 20.59
C ALA A 218 23.14 -14.72 19.56
N SER A 219 22.79 -14.93 18.29
CA SER A 219 22.88 -13.85 17.33
C SER A 219 21.67 -12.90 17.48
N PHE A 220 21.87 -11.61 17.27
CA PHE A 220 20.78 -10.62 17.28
C PHE A 220 19.67 -11.00 16.30
N GLN A 221 20.05 -11.45 15.08
CA GLN A 221 19.14 -11.89 14.04
C GLN A 221 18.25 -13.05 14.48
N THR A 222 18.82 -14.04 15.20
CA THR A 222 18.05 -15.17 15.74
C THR A 222 17.04 -14.70 16.79
N LEU A 223 17.47 -13.85 17.72
CA LEU A 223 16.56 -13.31 18.74
C LEU A 223 15.46 -12.43 18.12
N ALA A 224 15.77 -11.65 17.09
CA ALA A 224 14.79 -10.86 16.39
C ALA A 224 13.71 -11.72 15.70
N ARG A 225 14.12 -12.83 15.06
CA ARG A 225 13.17 -13.78 14.47
C ARG A 225 12.25 -14.46 15.48
N LEU A 226 12.77 -14.75 16.67
CA LEU A 226 12.04 -15.48 17.70
C LEU A 226 11.15 -14.58 18.56
N TYR A 227 11.60 -13.37 18.85
CA TYR A 227 11.01 -12.55 19.91
C TYR A 227 10.56 -11.15 19.47
N SER A 228 10.96 -10.66 18.28
CA SER A 228 10.52 -9.34 17.83
C SER A 228 9.03 -9.37 17.47
N GLU A 229 8.29 -8.41 18.02
CA GLU A 229 6.88 -8.18 17.74
C GLU A 229 6.66 -7.17 16.61
N ASP A 230 7.72 -6.88 15.83
CA ASP A 230 7.58 -6.11 14.59
C ASP A 230 7.33 -7.05 13.40
N PRO A 231 6.11 -7.10 12.86
CA PRO A 231 5.79 -8.00 11.75
C PRO A 231 6.53 -7.65 10.45
N GLY A 232 6.94 -6.38 10.31
CA GLY A 232 7.62 -5.89 9.10
C GLY A 232 9.09 -6.30 9.00
N THR A 233 9.74 -6.62 10.12
CA THR A 233 11.18 -6.91 10.11
C THR A 233 11.56 -8.22 10.81
N SER A 234 10.71 -8.79 11.68
CA SER A 234 11.02 -9.98 12.48
C SER A 234 11.47 -11.16 11.62
N ARG A 235 10.78 -11.46 10.52
CA ARG A 235 11.13 -12.55 9.60
C ARG A 235 12.49 -12.35 8.93
N ARG A 236 12.90 -11.10 8.70
CA ARG A 236 14.21 -10.74 8.18
C ARG A 236 15.29 -10.58 9.28
N GLY A 237 15.02 -11.09 10.49
CA GLY A 237 15.95 -10.96 11.62
C GLY A 237 16.08 -9.54 12.15
N GLY A 238 15.01 -8.76 12.04
CA GLY A 238 14.91 -7.39 12.54
C GLY A 238 15.49 -6.33 11.59
N GLU A 239 15.91 -6.68 10.37
CA GLU A 239 16.56 -5.76 9.42
C GLU A 239 15.56 -4.77 8.79
N VAL A 240 15.86 -3.47 8.96
CA VAL A 240 15.01 -2.36 8.46
C VAL A 240 15.34 -2.02 7.01
N GLY A 241 16.61 -2.22 6.58
CA GLY A 241 17.14 -1.73 5.33
C GLY A 241 17.72 -0.31 5.46
N LEU A 242 18.28 0.21 4.35
CA LEU A 242 18.88 1.55 4.32
C LEU A 242 17.81 2.63 4.42
N ALA A 243 17.72 3.28 5.58
CA ALA A 243 16.73 4.31 5.88
C ALA A 243 17.39 5.65 6.24
N GLY A 244 16.78 6.74 5.81
CA GLY A 244 17.15 8.09 6.22
C GLY A 244 16.50 8.46 7.57
N ARG A 245 17.06 9.49 8.24
CA ARG A 245 16.55 9.92 9.55
C ARG A 245 15.06 10.29 9.53
N GLY A 246 14.59 10.92 8.46
CA GLY A 246 13.20 11.40 8.35
C GLY A 246 12.15 10.31 8.03
N THR A 247 12.59 9.08 7.70
CA THR A 247 11.69 7.96 7.43
C THR A 247 11.47 7.04 8.63
N LEU A 248 12.18 7.29 9.73
CA LEU A 248 12.13 6.51 10.97
C LEU A 248 11.44 7.30 12.08
N ASP A 249 10.86 6.59 13.07
CA ASP A 249 10.40 7.21 14.31
C ASP A 249 11.52 8.07 14.94
N PRO A 250 11.27 9.30 15.41
CA PRO A 250 12.32 10.19 15.90
C PRO A 250 13.19 9.63 17.01
N ALA A 251 12.60 8.90 17.97
CA ALA A 251 13.33 8.27 19.06
C ALA A 251 14.18 7.09 18.55
N PHE A 252 13.59 6.26 17.69
CA PHE A 252 14.28 5.14 17.03
C PHE A 252 15.43 5.66 16.14
N ALA A 253 15.20 6.69 15.33
CA ALA A 253 16.22 7.34 14.50
C ALA A 253 17.40 7.83 15.34
N THR A 254 17.10 8.49 16.48
CA THR A 254 18.15 8.95 17.40
C THR A 254 18.97 7.79 17.92
N GLY A 255 18.34 6.70 18.35
CA GLY A 255 19.04 5.49 18.78
C GLY A 255 19.90 4.88 17.68
N ALA A 256 19.33 4.70 16.48
CA ALA A 256 19.99 4.06 15.35
C ALA A 256 21.21 4.88 14.82
N PHE A 257 21.05 6.19 14.64
CA PHE A 257 22.11 7.04 14.12
C PHE A 257 23.26 7.29 15.11
N ASN A 258 23.04 7.11 16.41
CA ASN A 258 24.10 7.20 17.43
C ASN A 258 24.96 5.95 17.52
N LEU A 259 24.56 4.83 16.92
CA LEU A 259 25.37 3.61 16.89
C LEU A 259 26.58 3.80 15.96
N THR A 260 27.74 3.39 16.44
CA THR A 260 29.01 3.44 15.68
C THR A 260 29.67 2.09 15.52
N ASP A 261 29.32 1.12 16.37
CA ASP A 261 29.92 -0.21 16.44
C ASP A 261 28.88 -1.29 16.10
N PRO A 262 29.03 -2.04 14.98
CA PRO A 262 28.11 -3.09 14.59
C PRO A 262 28.01 -4.27 15.60
N LYS A 263 29.02 -4.41 16.48
CA LYS A 263 29.03 -5.46 17.49
C LYS A 263 28.21 -5.12 18.74
N LYS A 264 27.89 -3.84 18.93
CA LYS A 264 27.19 -3.37 20.13
C LYS A 264 25.68 -3.22 19.86
N VAL A 265 24.91 -3.57 20.91
CA VAL A 265 23.46 -3.32 20.94
C VAL A 265 23.22 -1.96 21.63
N SER A 266 22.23 -1.22 21.17
CA SER A 266 21.83 0.05 21.76
C SER A 266 21.32 -0.12 23.20
N LYS A 267 21.24 1.00 23.93
CA LYS A 267 20.33 1.07 25.09
C LYS A 267 18.89 0.88 24.60
N ILE A 268 17.99 0.54 25.50
CA ILE A 268 16.55 0.44 25.23
C ILE A 268 16.06 1.82 24.74
N VAL A 269 15.44 1.82 23.59
CA VAL A 269 14.80 3.00 22.96
C VAL A 269 13.30 2.85 23.08
N GLU A 270 12.62 3.86 23.61
CA GLU A 270 11.16 3.93 23.69
C GLU A 270 10.64 4.75 22.53
N SER A 271 9.73 4.18 21.74
CA SER A 271 9.06 4.82 20.61
C SER A 271 7.53 4.76 20.76
N GLU A 272 6.81 5.31 19.82
CA GLU A 272 5.34 5.17 19.78
C GLU A 272 4.89 3.71 19.61
N PHE A 273 5.74 2.84 19.07
CA PHE A 273 5.44 1.42 18.80
C PHE A 273 5.76 0.48 19.96
N GLY A 274 6.56 0.91 20.94
CA GLY A 274 7.00 0.10 22.06
C GLY A 274 8.46 0.32 22.42
N PHE A 275 9.10 -0.71 22.99
CA PHE A 275 10.50 -0.69 23.41
C PHE A 275 11.37 -1.44 22.41
N HIS A 276 12.49 -0.85 22.02
CA HIS A 276 13.40 -1.39 21.04
C HIS A 276 14.80 -1.54 21.61
N ILE A 277 15.53 -2.56 21.15
CA ILE A 277 16.99 -2.59 21.12
C ILE A 277 17.42 -2.65 19.66
N ILE A 278 18.54 -2.00 19.34
CA ILE A 278 18.96 -1.76 17.96
C ILE A 278 20.41 -2.18 17.80
N GLN A 279 20.76 -2.84 16.70
CA GLN A 279 22.12 -3.17 16.30
C GLN A 279 22.42 -2.59 14.92
N LEU A 280 23.59 -1.95 14.77
CA LEU A 280 24.02 -1.41 13.49
C LEU A 280 24.43 -2.54 12.53
N ILE A 281 24.04 -2.44 11.27
CA ILE A 281 24.58 -3.26 10.18
C ILE A 281 25.61 -2.44 9.42
N GLU A 282 25.21 -1.30 8.87
CA GLU A 282 26.08 -0.40 8.11
C GLU A 282 25.56 1.05 8.11
N LYS A 283 26.47 1.98 7.79
CA LYS A 283 26.11 3.37 7.49
C LYS A 283 26.59 3.73 6.10
N ARG A 284 25.74 4.40 5.31
CA ARG A 284 26.08 4.91 3.99
C ARG A 284 25.62 6.36 3.85
N GLY A 285 26.54 7.30 3.95
CA GLY A 285 26.22 8.74 3.94
C GLY A 285 25.19 9.08 5.01
N GLU A 286 24.09 9.70 4.60
CA GLU A 286 22.98 10.12 5.48
C GLU A 286 21.98 8.99 5.79
N LYS A 287 22.27 7.75 5.40
CA LYS A 287 21.39 6.58 5.64
C LYS A 287 22.06 5.57 6.56
N VAL A 288 21.23 4.86 7.32
CA VAL A 288 21.64 3.80 8.23
C VAL A 288 20.84 2.53 7.93
N ASN A 289 21.52 1.37 7.95
CA ASN A 289 20.87 0.06 7.98
C ASN A 289 21.10 -0.53 9.37
N VAL A 290 20.01 -0.91 10.03
CA VAL A 290 20.02 -1.46 11.39
C VAL A 290 19.11 -2.68 11.48
N ARG A 291 19.35 -3.50 12.52
CA ARG A 291 18.41 -4.51 13.01
C ARG A 291 17.82 -4.03 14.33
N HIS A 292 16.57 -4.40 14.59
CA HIS A 292 15.95 -4.12 15.86
C HIS A 292 15.12 -5.30 16.38
N ILE A 293 14.90 -5.31 17.68
CA ILE A 293 13.91 -6.16 18.35
C ILE A 293 12.92 -5.21 18.99
N LEU A 294 11.66 -5.34 18.61
CA LEU A 294 10.55 -4.61 19.22
C LEU A 294 9.85 -5.51 20.23
N ARG A 295 9.61 -4.98 21.43
CA ARG A 295 8.70 -5.57 22.42
C ARG A 295 7.64 -4.56 22.81
N LYS A 296 6.39 -5.01 22.83
CA LYS A 296 5.24 -4.20 23.21
C LYS A 296 4.75 -4.61 24.59
N PRO A 297 4.59 -3.66 25.53
CA PRO A 297 3.97 -3.99 26.80
C PRO A 297 2.49 -4.31 26.60
N VAL A 298 2.00 -5.33 27.26
CA VAL A 298 0.62 -5.77 27.21
C VAL A 298 -0.23 -4.96 28.19
N VAL A 299 -1.39 -4.53 27.73
CA VAL A 299 -2.37 -3.85 28.59
C VAL A 299 -3.18 -4.88 29.35
N SER A 300 -3.29 -4.75 30.68
CA SER A 300 -4.11 -5.65 31.50
C SER A 300 -5.60 -5.45 31.24
N GLU A 301 -6.41 -6.49 31.41
CA GLU A 301 -7.87 -6.41 31.28
C GLU A 301 -8.47 -5.39 32.25
N GLU A 302 -7.94 -5.32 33.48
CA GLU A 302 -8.39 -4.34 34.47
C GLU A 302 -8.09 -2.90 34.06
N ALA A 303 -6.98 -2.66 33.36
CA ALA A 303 -6.65 -1.33 32.83
C ALA A 303 -7.62 -0.92 31.70
N VAL A 304 -7.98 -1.91 30.86
CA VAL A 304 -9.00 -1.70 29.79
C VAL A 304 -10.36 -1.40 30.43
N GLU A 305 -10.81 -2.19 31.39
CA GLU A 305 -12.10 -1.98 32.08
C GLU A 305 -12.17 -0.61 32.76
N ARG A 306 -11.10 -0.17 33.44
CA ARG A 306 -11.02 1.17 34.02
C ARG A 306 -11.16 2.27 32.97
N ALA A 307 -10.52 2.10 31.82
CA ALA A 307 -10.60 3.08 30.73
C ALA A 307 -12.00 3.12 30.09
N LEU A 308 -12.60 1.95 29.86
CA LEU A 308 -13.99 1.84 29.36
C LEU A 308 -14.98 2.50 30.32
N GLY A 309 -14.92 2.16 31.62
CA GLY A 309 -15.79 2.76 32.64
C GLY A 309 -15.65 4.28 32.74
N ARG A 310 -14.44 4.81 32.56
CA ARG A 310 -14.23 6.26 32.51
C ARG A 310 -14.85 6.91 31.25
N LEU A 311 -14.73 6.25 30.10
CA LEU A 311 -15.36 6.73 28.85
C LEU A 311 -16.88 6.65 28.93
N ASP A 312 -17.44 5.61 29.52
CA ASP A 312 -18.89 5.52 29.74
C ASP A 312 -19.39 6.65 30.64
N SER A 313 -18.65 6.98 31.72
CA SER A 313 -18.98 8.13 32.58
C SER A 313 -18.94 9.45 31.80
N ILE A 314 -17.97 9.64 30.91
CA ILE A 314 -17.88 10.83 30.04
C ILE A 314 -19.07 10.85 29.08
N ALA A 315 -19.42 9.73 28.47
CA ALA A 315 -20.57 9.64 27.58
C ALA A 315 -21.88 9.97 28.29
N ASP A 316 -22.05 9.52 29.54
CA ASP A 316 -23.23 9.84 30.36
C ASP A 316 -23.29 11.32 30.75
N ASP A 317 -22.16 11.92 31.08
CA ASP A 317 -22.08 13.36 31.36
C ASP A 317 -22.44 14.20 30.11
N ILE A 318 -22.00 13.78 28.93
CA ILE A 318 -22.39 14.44 27.67
C ILE A 318 -23.89 14.24 27.40
N ARG A 319 -24.44 13.04 27.60
CA ARG A 319 -25.89 12.77 27.45
C ARG A 319 -26.73 13.59 28.44
N ALA A 320 -26.19 13.81 29.63
CA ALA A 320 -26.81 14.67 30.66
C ALA A 320 -26.67 16.17 30.38
N GLY A 321 -25.97 16.57 29.32
CA GLY A 321 -25.78 17.97 28.92
C GLY A 321 -24.84 18.79 29.81
N LYS A 322 -23.96 18.11 30.57
CA LYS A 322 -22.97 18.82 31.40
C LYS A 322 -21.93 19.55 30.56
N PHE A 323 -21.57 18.96 29.40
CA PHE A 323 -20.72 19.52 28.36
C PHE A 323 -20.99 18.79 27.04
N THR A 324 -20.54 19.38 25.95
CA THR A 324 -20.70 18.77 24.62
C THR A 324 -19.56 17.83 24.28
N PHE A 325 -19.77 16.95 23.29
CA PHE A 325 -18.72 16.06 22.77
C PHE A 325 -17.53 16.88 22.22
N GLU A 326 -17.84 17.99 21.56
CA GLU A 326 -16.90 18.92 20.94
C GLU A 326 -16.04 19.68 21.98
N GLU A 327 -16.56 19.90 23.18
CA GLU A 327 -15.81 20.47 24.32
C GLU A 327 -14.96 19.43 25.03
N ALA A 328 -15.47 18.19 25.12
CA ALA A 328 -14.77 17.09 25.77
C ALA A 328 -13.56 16.58 24.99
N ALA A 329 -13.69 16.42 23.67
CA ALA A 329 -12.68 15.77 22.83
C ALA A 329 -11.30 16.45 22.91
N PRO A 330 -11.13 17.79 22.82
CA PRO A 330 -9.84 18.45 22.93
C PRO A 330 -9.14 18.28 24.28
N ILE A 331 -9.93 18.04 25.34
CA ILE A 331 -9.42 17.97 26.71
C ILE A 331 -9.15 16.52 27.14
N LEU A 332 -10.09 15.62 26.83
CA LEU A 332 -10.13 14.27 27.37
C LEU A 332 -9.60 13.19 26.42
N SER A 333 -9.53 13.47 25.11
CA SER A 333 -9.03 12.50 24.14
C SER A 333 -7.50 12.44 24.14
N ASP A 334 -6.98 11.22 24.11
CA ASP A 334 -5.55 10.94 23.90
C ASP A 334 -5.18 10.88 22.41
N ASP A 335 -6.15 10.84 21.50
CA ASP A 335 -5.92 10.76 20.07
C ASP A 335 -5.41 12.09 19.50
N LYS A 336 -4.17 12.08 19.03
CA LYS A 336 -3.51 13.29 18.51
C LYS A 336 -4.11 13.77 17.19
N ASP A 337 -4.69 12.86 16.43
CA ASP A 337 -5.15 13.14 15.07
C ASP A 337 -6.52 13.82 15.06
N THR A 338 -7.40 13.43 15.99
CA THR A 338 -8.77 13.98 16.08
C THR A 338 -8.96 14.99 17.19
N LYS A 339 -8.10 14.98 18.21
CA LYS A 339 -8.19 15.85 19.40
C LYS A 339 -8.39 17.32 19.07
N ASN A 340 -7.56 17.88 18.18
CA ASN A 340 -7.61 19.29 17.80
C ASN A 340 -8.76 19.63 16.86
N SER A 341 -9.38 18.61 16.26
CA SER A 341 -10.56 18.72 15.38
C SER A 341 -11.86 18.40 16.11
N LYS A 342 -11.91 18.62 17.44
CA LYS A 342 -13.11 18.35 18.28
C LYS A 342 -13.58 16.89 18.18
N GLY A 343 -12.64 15.97 18.06
CA GLY A 343 -12.88 14.55 17.91
C GLY A 343 -13.23 14.10 16.48
N LEU A 344 -13.38 15.03 15.51
CA LEU A 344 -13.79 14.69 14.15
C LEU A 344 -12.70 13.88 13.43
N MET A 345 -13.07 12.72 12.96
CA MET A 345 -12.22 11.88 12.13
C MET A 345 -12.07 12.48 10.73
N SER A 346 -10.91 12.29 10.13
CA SER A 346 -10.63 12.70 8.75
C SER A 346 -9.69 11.72 8.06
N THR A 347 -9.80 11.64 6.76
CA THR A 347 -8.93 10.84 5.91
C THR A 347 -8.38 11.70 4.78
N ASN A 348 -7.15 11.42 4.37
CA ASN A 348 -6.58 12.01 3.16
C ASN A 348 -7.02 11.17 1.96
N MET A 349 -7.80 11.75 1.07
CA MET A 349 -8.13 11.12 -0.19
C MET A 349 -6.88 11.11 -1.08
N MET A 350 -6.24 9.94 -1.24
CA MET A 350 -5.04 9.78 -2.07
C MET A 350 -5.22 10.28 -3.51
N GLN A 351 -6.42 10.19 -4.05
CA GLN A 351 -6.72 10.58 -5.44
C GLN A 351 -6.79 12.10 -5.64
N THR A 352 -7.22 12.85 -4.64
CA THR A 352 -7.45 14.30 -4.76
C THR A 352 -6.51 15.15 -3.90
N GLY A 353 -5.77 14.52 -2.98
CA GLY A 353 -4.93 15.22 -2.01
C GLY A 353 -5.72 16.07 -0.99
N HIS A 354 -7.05 15.97 -0.98
CA HIS A 354 -7.90 16.70 -0.05
C HIS A 354 -8.23 15.87 1.19
N THR A 355 -8.25 16.53 2.34
CA THR A 355 -8.72 15.92 3.59
C THR A 355 -10.24 15.95 3.63
N SER A 356 -10.89 14.79 3.82
CA SER A 356 -12.32 14.67 3.98
C SER A 356 -12.67 14.18 5.39
N SER A 357 -13.74 14.70 5.96
CA SER A 357 -14.36 14.16 7.19
C SER A 357 -15.48 13.15 6.91
N ARG A 358 -15.81 12.96 5.65
CA ARG A 358 -16.82 12.00 5.21
C ARG A 358 -16.17 10.66 4.88
N PHE A 359 -16.73 9.61 5.41
CA PHE A 359 -16.26 8.24 5.23
C PHE A 359 -17.39 7.38 4.68
N GLN A 360 -17.08 6.54 3.71
CA GLN A 360 -17.91 5.37 3.46
C GLN A 360 -17.72 4.37 4.59
N MET A 361 -18.72 3.55 4.89
CA MET A 361 -18.63 2.59 6.01
C MET A 361 -17.44 1.64 5.91
N GLN A 362 -17.04 1.28 4.70
CA GLN A 362 -15.89 0.41 4.43
C GLN A 362 -14.53 1.07 4.68
N ASP A 363 -14.47 2.40 4.71
CA ASP A 363 -13.23 3.18 4.89
C ASP A 363 -12.97 3.47 6.38
N LEU A 364 -13.94 3.21 7.24
CA LEU A 364 -13.79 3.32 8.69
C LEU A 364 -13.06 2.09 9.26
N PRO A 365 -12.32 2.25 10.38
CA PRO A 365 -11.86 1.10 11.16
C PRO A 365 -13.04 0.17 11.48
N PRO A 366 -12.89 -1.16 11.34
CA PRO A 366 -14.00 -2.11 11.44
C PRO A 366 -14.80 -2.02 12.74
N GLU A 367 -14.13 -1.74 13.87
CA GLU A 367 -14.77 -1.62 15.17
C GLU A 367 -15.62 -0.36 15.25
N ILE A 368 -15.15 0.75 14.68
CA ILE A 368 -15.90 2.00 14.60
C ILE A 368 -17.08 1.84 13.65
N ALA A 369 -16.86 1.26 12.46
CA ALA A 369 -17.92 1.02 11.47
C ALA A 369 -19.08 0.21 12.09
N LYS A 370 -18.76 -0.89 12.78
CA LYS A 370 -19.73 -1.77 13.43
C LYS A 370 -20.60 -1.01 14.47
N VAL A 371 -19.98 -0.12 15.21
CA VAL A 371 -20.67 0.66 16.25
C VAL A 371 -21.51 1.76 15.61
N VAL A 372 -20.93 2.53 14.68
CA VAL A 372 -21.57 3.66 14.00
C VAL A 372 -22.78 3.23 13.16
N ASP A 373 -22.76 2.02 12.60
CA ASP A 373 -23.88 1.48 11.83
C ASP A 373 -25.19 1.45 12.63
N THR A 374 -25.11 1.19 13.93
CA THR A 374 -26.26 1.10 14.83
C THR A 374 -26.73 2.44 15.42
N LEU A 375 -25.93 3.51 15.28
CA LEU A 375 -26.22 4.81 15.89
C LEU A 375 -27.14 5.67 15.03
N LYS A 376 -27.97 6.46 15.69
CA LYS A 376 -28.69 7.59 15.08
C LYS A 376 -27.80 8.82 15.05
N VAL A 377 -28.09 9.74 14.14
CA VAL A 377 -27.36 11.02 14.06
C VAL A 377 -27.47 11.77 15.40
N GLY A 378 -26.33 12.19 15.94
CA GLY A 378 -26.20 12.82 17.25
C GLY A 378 -26.02 11.85 18.42
N GLU A 379 -26.21 10.56 18.21
CA GLU A 379 -26.11 9.55 19.28
C GLU A 379 -24.64 9.20 19.57
N ILE A 380 -24.36 8.92 20.85
CA ILE A 380 -23.05 8.49 21.34
C ILE A 380 -23.10 7.02 21.70
N SER A 381 -22.10 6.27 21.27
CA SER A 381 -21.99 4.83 21.56
C SER A 381 -21.73 4.55 23.04
N LYS A 382 -21.82 3.27 23.42
CA LYS A 382 -21.12 2.77 24.59
C LYS A 382 -19.60 2.76 24.29
N SER A 383 -18.80 2.71 25.34
CA SER A 383 -17.36 2.52 25.19
C SER A 383 -17.04 1.14 24.59
N PHE A 384 -16.03 1.08 23.74
CA PHE A 384 -15.53 -0.16 23.15
C PHE A 384 -14.02 -0.11 22.99
N GLN A 385 -13.40 -1.28 22.92
CA GLN A 385 -11.97 -1.47 22.71
C GLN A 385 -11.70 -1.65 21.23
N MET A 386 -10.57 -1.10 20.74
CA MET A 386 -10.05 -1.33 19.40
C MET A 386 -8.52 -1.29 19.39
N ILE A 387 -7.93 -1.72 18.28
CA ILE A 387 -6.50 -1.53 18.00
C ILE A 387 -6.39 -0.35 17.04
N ASN A 388 -5.66 0.68 17.43
CA ASN A 388 -5.47 1.85 16.56
C ASN A 388 -4.44 1.57 15.45
N GLN A 389 -4.29 2.50 14.50
CA GLN A 389 -3.34 2.39 13.38
C GLN A 389 -1.87 2.20 13.79
N ARG A 390 -1.53 2.53 15.06
CA ARG A 390 -0.19 2.33 15.65
C ARG A 390 -0.04 0.98 16.35
N GLY A 391 -1.04 0.10 16.25
CA GLY A 391 -1.04 -1.22 16.86
C GLY A 391 -1.20 -1.21 18.39
N LYS A 392 -1.75 -0.11 18.96
CA LYS A 392 -2.00 0.00 20.41
C LYS A 392 -3.47 -0.30 20.71
N THR A 393 -3.69 -1.02 21.80
CA THR A 393 -5.01 -1.18 22.41
C THR A 393 -5.48 0.16 22.96
N VAL A 394 -6.65 0.63 22.51
CA VAL A 394 -7.27 1.86 22.95
C VAL A 394 -8.75 1.62 23.23
N CYS A 395 -9.32 2.43 24.10
CA CYS A 395 -10.75 2.48 24.38
C CYS A 395 -11.34 3.74 23.72
N VAL A 396 -12.52 3.62 23.16
CA VAL A 396 -13.15 4.69 22.35
C VAL A 396 -14.63 4.80 22.67
N ILE A 397 -15.15 6.01 22.66
CA ILE A 397 -16.56 6.31 22.43
C ILE A 397 -16.68 7.06 21.10
N ALA A 398 -17.68 6.70 20.31
CA ALA A 398 -17.95 7.30 19.02
C ALA A 398 -19.29 8.02 19.01
N LYS A 399 -19.36 9.16 18.33
CA LYS A 399 -20.59 9.89 18.06
C LYS A 399 -20.82 9.95 16.56
N LEU A 400 -21.99 9.53 16.11
CA LEU A 400 -22.40 9.75 14.73
C LEU A 400 -22.82 11.21 14.57
N LYS A 401 -21.95 12.03 13.99
CA LYS A 401 -22.20 13.46 13.80
C LYS A 401 -23.19 13.72 12.68
N ASN A 402 -23.00 13.01 11.56
CA ASN A 402 -23.86 13.14 10.38
C ASN A 402 -23.92 11.83 9.60
N ARG A 403 -25.04 11.59 8.88
CA ARG A 403 -25.20 10.47 7.96
C ARG A 403 -25.90 10.99 6.71
N ILE A 404 -25.28 10.81 5.58
CA ILE A 404 -25.79 11.12 4.25
C ILE A 404 -26.13 9.79 3.61
N GLU A 405 -27.41 9.52 3.44
CA GLU A 405 -27.88 8.27 2.83
C GLU A 405 -27.41 8.17 1.37
N GLY A 406 -27.17 6.94 0.92
CA GLY A 406 -26.77 6.69 -0.45
C GLY A 406 -27.81 7.20 -1.44
N HIS A 407 -27.37 7.96 -2.44
CA HIS A 407 -28.25 8.61 -3.40
C HIS A 407 -27.58 8.76 -4.77
N LYS A 408 -28.35 9.06 -5.80
CA LYS A 408 -27.83 9.48 -7.09
C LYS A 408 -27.21 10.86 -6.96
N ALA A 409 -25.99 11.04 -7.50
CA ALA A 409 -25.25 12.29 -7.37
C ALA A 409 -26.05 13.49 -7.87
N THR A 410 -26.02 14.58 -7.12
CA THR A 410 -26.70 15.82 -7.43
C THR A 410 -25.70 16.95 -7.70
N MET A 411 -26.11 17.92 -8.52
CA MET A 411 -25.27 19.09 -8.84
C MET A 411 -25.05 20.02 -7.62
N THR A 412 -25.88 19.90 -6.60
CA THR A 412 -25.84 20.77 -5.42
C THR A 412 -24.96 20.19 -4.31
N GLU A 413 -24.99 18.90 -4.12
CA GLU A 413 -24.34 18.22 -2.99
C GLU A 413 -23.06 17.50 -3.42
N ASP A 414 -23.03 16.94 -4.67
CA ASP A 414 -21.98 16.05 -5.16
C ASP A 414 -21.27 16.59 -6.39
N PHE A 415 -21.22 17.93 -6.51
CA PHE A 415 -20.62 18.57 -7.68
C PHE A 415 -19.22 18.06 -7.99
N GLN A 416 -18.38 17.80 -6.95
CA GLN A 416 -17.02 17.32 -7.16
C GLN A 416 -17.01 15.92 -7.80
N VAL A 417 -17.86 14.99 -7.31
CA VAL A 417 -17.99 13.64 -7.88
C VAL A 417 -18.38 13.71 -9.36
N LEU A 418 -19.39 14.55 -9.68
CA LEU A 418 -19.84 14.74 -11.06
C LEU A 418 -18.76 15.40 -11.94
N LYS A 419 -18.02 16.37 -11.38
CA LYS A 419 -16.91 17.03 -12.06
C LYS A 419 -15.80 16.03 -12.38
N ASP A 420 -15.42 15.19 -11.41
CA ASP A 420 -14.36 14.20 -11.58
C ASP A 420 -14.71 13.19 -12.69
N VAL A 421 -15.97 12.75 -12.78
CA VAL A 421 -16.42 11.88 -13.87
C VAL A 421 -16.21 12.54 -15.23
N VAL A 422 -16.60 13.81 -15.40
CA VAL A 422 -16.44 14.53 -16.68
C VAL A 422 -14.97 14.80 -16.96
N GLN A 423 -14.20 15.14 -15.96
CA GLN A 423 -12.78 15.41 -16.09
C GLN A 423 -12.01 14.16 -16.50
N ASN A 424 -12.25 13.03 -15.82
CA ASN A 424 -11.63 11.75 -16.16
C ASN A 424 -11.95 11.33 -17.60
N LYS A 425 -13.22 11.43 -17.99
CA LYS A 425 -13.61 11.12 -19.37
C LYS A 425 -12.87 11.99 -20.39
N ARG A 426 -12.74 13.29 -20.14
CA ARG A 426 -11.99 14.18 -21.04
C ARG A 426 -10.50 13.85 -21.08
N GLN A 427 -9.94 13.48 -19.95
CA GLN A 427 -8.55 13.04 -19.88
C GLN A 427 -8.34 11.76 -20.68
N GLU A 428 -9.25 10.79 -20.55
CA GLU A 428 -9.24 9.55 -21.35
C GLU A 428 -9.36 9.85 -22.85
N GLU A 429 -10.30 10.68 -23.24
CA GLU A 429 -10.48 11.10 -24.64
C GLU A 429 -9.23 11.81 -25.19
N CYS A 430 -8.59 12.68 -24.39
CA CYS A 430 -7.35 13.35 -24.76
C CYS A 430 -6.20 12.35 -24.95
N ILE A 431 -6.03 11.44 -24.01
CA ILE A 431 -5.01 10.38 -24.09
C ILE A 431 -5.27 9.49 -25.31
N HIS A 432 -6.50 9.05 -25.50
CA HIS A 432 -6.88 8.22 -26.66
C HIS A 432 -6.56 8.92 -28.00
N GLN A 433 -6.98 10.18 -28.16
CA GLN A 433 -6.70 10.96 -29.37
C GLN A 433 -5.21 11.15 -29.60
N TRP A 434 -4.46 11.43 -28.52
CA TRP A 434 -3.01 11.57 -28.59
C TRP A 434 -2.34 10.27 -29.07
N VAL A 435 -2.76 9.11 -28.56
CA VAL A 435 -2.23 7.80 -28.99
C VAL A 435 -2.50 7.57 -30.46
N VAL A 436 -3.74 7.78 -30.93
CA VAL A 436 -4.12 7.64 -32.35
C VAL A 436 -3.26 8.55 -33.25
N ASP A 437 -3.05 9.81 -32.83
CA ASP A 437 -2.25 10.75 -33.64
C ASP A 437 -0.75 10.39 -33.62
N LYS A 438 -0.23 9.83 -32.52
CA LYS A 438 1.14 9.33 -32.45
C LYS A 438 1.37 8.10 -33.32
N ILE A 439 0.44 7.15 -33.33
CA ILE A 439 0.51 5.96 -34.20
C ILE A 439 0.68 6.36 -35.68
N LYS A 440 0.00 7.42 -36.13
CA LYS A 440 0.10 7.92 -37.51
C LYS A 440 1.52 8.42 -37.85
N ASN A 441 2.23 8.99 -36.88
CA ASN A 441 3.48 9.72 -37.06
C ASN A 441 4.74 8.95 -36.65
N VAL A 442 4.58 7.80 -35.97
CA VAL A 442 5.68 6.95 -35.51
C VAL A 442 5.85 5.78 -36.46
N TYR A 443 7.10 5.35 -36.68
CA TYR A 443 7.36 4.12 -37.38
C TYR A 443 6.81 2.94 -36.59
N THR A 444 5.99 2.14 -37.23
CA THR A 444 5.42 0.92 -36.67
C THR A 444 5.57 -0.24 -37.64
N ARG A 445 6.02 -1.39 -37.16
CA ARG A 445 6.07 -2.63 -37.93
C ARG A 445 5.52 -3.76 -37.07
N LEU A 446 4.36 -4.26 -37.46
CA LEU A 446 3.65 -5.36 -36.81
C LEU A 446 3.93 -6.66 -37.57
N ASN A 447 4.13 -7.78 -36.83
CA ASN A 447 4.20 -9.11 -37.41
C ASN A 447 2.84 -9.50 -38.00
N ASP A 448 2.87 -10.27 -39.11
CA ASP A 448 1.69 -10.64 -39.87
C ASP A 448 0.67 -11.45 -39.04
N ASP A 449 1.13 -12.21 -38.07
CA ASP A 449 0.28 -12.97 -37.12
C ASP A 449 -0.73 -12.12 -36.32
N TYR A 450 -0.49 -10.83 -36.21
CA TYR A 450 -1.33 -9.88 -35.45
C TYR A 450 -2.21 -8.98 -36.32
N LYS A 451 -2.19 -9.16 -37.65
CA LYS A 451 -2.96 -8.30 -38.58
C LYS A 451 -4.47 -8.47 -38.46
N ASP A 452 -4.93 -9.62 -38.00
CA ASP A 452 -6.36 -9.90 -37.78
C ASP A 452 -6.87 -9.42 -36.42
N CYS A 453 -6.00 -8.80 -35.62
CA CYS A 453 -6.37 -8.26 -34.31
C CYS A 453 -7.28 -7.04 -34.42
N GLN A 454 -8.31 -7.01 -33.59
CA GLN A 454 -9.11 -5.79 -33.35
C GLN A 454 -8.46 -5.00 -32.23
N PHE A 455 -7.70 -3.98 -32.58
CA PHE A 455 -7.02 -3.10 -31.65
C PHE A 455 -7.95 -2.02 -31.11
N GLU A 456 -7.68 -1.54 -29.90
CA GLU A 456 -8.40 -0.43 -29.27
C GLU A 456 -8.12 0.90 -29.99
N PHE A 457 -6.87 1.08 -30.48
CA PHE A 457 -6.44 2.29 -31.16
C PHE A 457 -6.32 2.05 -32.67
N GLU A 458 -6.90 2.94 -33.45
CA GLU A 458 -6.84 2.87 -34.91
C GLU A 458 -5.45 3.25 -35.46
N GLY A 459 -5.04 2.62 -36.57
CA GLY A 459 -3.86 3.01 -37.32
C GLY A 459 -2.61 2.14 -37.12
N TRP A 460 -2.68 1.11 -36.31
CA TRP A 460 -1.57 0.16 -36.15
C TRP A 460 -1.28 -0.67 -37.41
N ILE A 461 -2.32 -1.04 -38.13
CA ILE A 461 -2.23 -1.77 -39.39
C ILE A 461 -2.20 -0.73 -40.51
N LYS A 462 -1.03 -0.63 -41.18
CA LYS A 462 -0.79 0.31 -42.27
C LYS A 462 -0.83 -0.38 -43.61
#